data_039a64003f2fbec0f57beccbe253b23e
#
_entry.id   039a64003f2fbec0f57beccbe253b23e
#
_cell.length_a   1.000
_cell.length_b   1.000
_cell.length_c   1.000
_cell.angle_alpha   90.00
_cell.angle_beta   90.00
_cell.angle_gamma   90.00
#
_symmetry.space_group_name_H-M   'P 1'
#
loop_
_entity.id
_entity.type
_entity.pdbx_description
1 polymer ?
#
loop_
_entity_poly.entity_id
_entity_poly.type
_entity_poly.pdbx_seq_one_letter_code
_entity_poly.pdbx_strand_id
1 'polypeptide(L)'
;MRYLWIGGGAIVLVVAIAVAVGYALPVKHRASGESTFKATPDSIFTLITTVEAFPTWRSGVKAVEILPATDGRKRFREVSGHGSITFVVESTEPNKRLVTRIDDKSLPFGGTWTYDLSPTGAGRTTLRITEDGEVYNPIFRFVSRFVMGYDGTIKTYLADVGKRVG
;
A
#
# COMPACT_ATOMS: atom_id res chain seq x y z
N MET A 1 33.60 29.57 10.21
CA MET A 1 32.35 29.69 10.98
C MET A 1 31.19 30.30 10.19
N ARG A 2 31.31 31.33 9.35
CA ARG A 2 30.18 31.90 8.54
C ARG A 2 29.47 30.90 7.65
N TYR A 3 30.15 29.96 7.01
CA TYR A 3 29.56 28.96 6.11
C TYR A 3 28.70 27.88 6.82
N LEU A 4 29.02 27.58 8.09
CA LEU A 4 28.21 26.67 8.93
C LEU A 4 26.83 27.27 9.26
N TRP A 5 26.76 28.58 9.50
CA TRP A 5 25.50 29.28 9.78
C TRP A 5 24.63 29.43 8.53
N ILE A 6 25.24 29.64 7.35
CA ILE A 6 24.52 29.74 6.07
C ILE A 6 23.96 28.38 5.71
N GLY A 7 24.70 27.27 5.88
CA GLY A 7 24.21 25.91 5.63
C GLY A 7 23.06 25.51 6.56
N GLY A 8 23.16 25.82 7.87
CA GLY A 8 22.10 25.55 8.84
C GLY A 8 20.81 26.31 8.53
N GLY A 9 20.92 27.62 8.19
CA GLY A 9 19.74 28.42 7.81
C GLY A 9 19.03 27.93 6.55
N ALA A 10 19.78 27.47 5.54
CA ALA A 10 19.21 26.93 4.32
C ALA A 10 18.43 25.62 4.57
N ILE A 11 18.94 24.72 5.41
CA ILE A 11 18.25 23.48 5.78
C ILE A 11 16.95 23.78 6.52
N VAL A 12 16.98 24.69 7.50
CA VAL A 12 15.76 25.08 8.25
C VAL A 12 14.71 25.67 7.31
N LEU A 13 15.11 26.51 6.36
CA LEU A 13 14.19 27.08 5.37
C LEU A 13 13.54 26.02 4.48
N VAL A 14 14.33 25.05 3.98
CA VAL A 14 13.82 23.95 3.15
C VAL A 14 12.81 23.10 3.94
N VAL A 15 13.11 22.76 5.19
CA VAL A 15 12.19 22.01 6.04
C VAL A 15 10.92 22.82 6.31
N ALA A 16 11.02 24.12 6.58
CA ALA A 16 9.86 24.99 6.81
C ALA A 16 8.96 25.06 5.56
N ILE A 17 9.54 25.17 4.37
CA ILE A 17 8.81 25.13 3.09
C ILE A 17 8.12 23.77 2.90
N ALA A 18 8.82 22.66 3.12
CA ALA A 18 8.26 21.32 3.00
C ALA A 18 7.07 21.10 3.94
N VAL A 19 7.18 21.59 5.18
CA VAL A 19 6.10 21.57 6.18
C VAL A 19 4.91 22.42 5.70
N ALA A 20 5.15 23.67 5.29
CA ALA A 20 4.09 24.57 4.83
C ALA A 20 3.34 24.00 3.62
N VAL A 21 4.08 23.50 2.61
CA VAL A 21 3.51 22.83 1.44
C VAL A 21 2.74 21.57 1.87
N GLY A 22 3.31 20.77 2.78
CA GLY A 22 2.66 19.57 3.32
C GLY A 22 1.33 19.87 4.03
N TYR A 23 1.20 21.00 4.71
CA TYR A 23 -0.08 21.43 5.29
C TYR A 23 -1.11 21.85 4.23
N ALA A 24 -0.66 22.44 3.12
CA ALA A 24 -1.54 22.80 2.01
C ALA A 24 -2.00 21.60 1.18
N LEU A 25 -1.28 20.47 1.21
CA LEU A 25 -1.66 19.26 0.50
C LEU A 25 -2.85 18.55 1.18
N PRO A 26 -3.75 17.92 0.39
CA PRO A 26 -4.86 17.14 0.96
C PRO A 26 -4.33 15.93 1.75
N VAL A 27 -5.04 15.61 2.83
CA VAL A 27 -4.76 14.40 3.64
C VAL A 27 -5.03 13.14 2.82
N LYS A 28 -6.10 13.15 2.02
CA LYS A 28 -6.55 12.03 1.19
C LYS A 28 -5.90 12.07 -0.18
N HIS A 29 -5.57 10.90 -0.68
CA HIS A 29 -5.15 10.71 -2.06
C HIS A 29 -5.74 9.42 -2.61
N ARG A 30 -5.77 9.30 -3.94
CA ARG A 30 -6.17 8.07 -4.61
C ARG A 30 -5.12 7.72 -5.66
N ALA A 31 -4.73 6.44 -5.65
CA ALA A 31 -3.86 5.87 -6.67
C ALA A 31 -4.47 4.56 -7.16
N SER A 32 -4.20 4.19 -8.41
CA SER A 32 -4.61 2.90 -8.94
C SER A 32 -3.63 2.40 -9.98
N GLY A 33 -3.58 1.07 -10.12
CA GLY A 33 -2.81 0.39 -11.15
C GLY A 33 -3.48 -0.93 -11.50
N GLU A 34 -3.22 -1.44 -12.69
CA GLU A 34 -3.77 -2.73 -13.13
C GLU A 34 -2.76 -3.50 -13.99
N SER A 35 -2.90 -4.81 -13.97
CA SER A 35 -2.17 -5.72 -14.86
C SER A 35 -3.02 -6.93 -15.21
N THR A 36 -2.85 -7.46 -16.41
CA THR A 36 -3.55 -8.67 -16.88
C THR A 36 -2.61 -9.86 -16.88
N PHE A 37 -3.02 -10.92 -16.20
CA PHE A 37 -2.26 -12.14 -15.98
C PHE A 37 -2.86 -13.33 -16.71
N LYS A 38 -2.04 -14.31 -17.09
CA LYS A 38 -2.47 -15.61 -17.64
C LYS A 38 -2.86 -16.56 -16.49
N ALA A 39 -3.87 -16.17 -15.73
CA ALA A 39 -4.35 -16.90 -14.57
C ALA A 39 -5.87 -16.70 -14.43
N THR A 40 -6.55 -17.67 -13.84
CA THR A 40 -7.98 -17.57 -13.54
C THR A 40 -8.22 -16.61 -12.38
N PRO A 41 -9.44 -16.02 -12.27
CA PRO A 41 -9.79 -15.20 -11.11
C PRO A 41 -9.60 -15.93 -9.78
N ASP A 42 -9.92 -17.21 -9.72
CA ASP A 42 -9.75 -18.05 -8.53
C ASP A 42 -8.29 -18.17 -8.10
N SER A 43 -7.38 -18.41 -9.06
CA SER A 43 -5.94 -18.51 -8.76
C SER A 43 -5.38 -17.21 -8.20
N ILE A 44 -5.76 -16.05 -8.78
CA ILE A 44 -5.29 -14.76 -8.28
C ILE A 44 -5.96 -14.43 -6.95
N PHE A 45 -7.25 -14.72 -6.81
CA PHE A 45 -8.00 -14.49 -5.59
C PHE A 45 -7.43 -15.28 -4.41
N THR A 46 -7.14 -16.57 -4.61
CA THR A 46 -6.47 -17.41 -3.62
C THR A 46 -5.11 -16.84 -3.25
N LEU A 47 -4.31 -16.40 -4.22
CA LEU A 47 -3.00 -15.81 -3.98
C LEU A 47 -3.08 -14.56 -3.09
N ILE A 48 -4.00 -13.63 -3.35
CA ILE A 48 -4.12 -12.36 -2.62
C ILE A 48 -4.86 -12.48 -1.28
N THR A 49 -5.58 -13.59 -1.03
CA THR A 49 -6.31 -13.83 0.24
C THR A 49 -5.57 -14.75 1.19
N THR A 50 -4.60 -15.55 0.71
CA THR A 50 -3.72 -16.41 1.53
C THR A 50 -2.56 -15.57 2.05
N VAL A 51 -2.86 -14.67 3.01
CA VAL A 51 -1.90 -13.68 3.52
C VAL A 51 -0.70 -14.32 4.18
N GLU A 52 -0.84 -15.51 4.73
CA GLU A 52 0.21 -16.31 5.36
C GLU A 52 1.33 -16.67 4.36
N ALA A 53 1.01 -16.75 3.07
CA ALA A 53 1.96 -17.04 2.01
C ALA A 53 2.69 -15.79 1.47
N PHE A 54 2.32 -14.58 1.85
CA PHE A 54 2.92 -13.33 1.34
C PHE A 54 4.44 -13.30 1.38
N PRO A 55 5.13 -13.77 2.45
CA PRO A 55 6.58 -13.78 2.49
C PRO A 55 7.25 -14.62 1.38
N THR A 56 6.50 -15.53 0.74
CA THR A 56 7.04 -16.41 -0.31
C THR A 56 7.01 -15.78 -1.70
N TRP A 57 6.25 -14.70 -1.90
CA TRP A 57 6.08 -14.09 -3.22
C TRP A 57 6.07 -12.55 -3.25
N ARG A 58 5.74 -11.88 -2.14
CA ARG A 58 5.79 -10.42 -2.04
C ARG A 58 7.17 -9.95 -1.60
N SER A 59 7.89 -9.24 -2.47
CA SER A 59 9.29 -8.84 -2.27
C SER A 59 9.53 -7.95 -1.06
N GLY A 60 8.50 -7.21 -0.60
CA GLY A 60 8.60 -6.31 0.56
C GLY A 60 8.23 -6.94 1.90
N VAL A 61 7.67 -8.17 1.92
CA VAL A 61 7.12 -8.79 3.13
C VAL A 61 8.07 -9.87 3.65
N LYS A 62 8.48 -9.76 4.91
CA LYS A 62 9.37 -10.71 5.59
C LYS A 62 8.62 -11.76 6.39
N ALA A 63 7.50 -11.36 7.01
CA ALA A 63 6.65 -12.24 7.82
C ALA A 63 5.22 -11.70 7.82
N VAL A 64 4.26 -12.59 8.10
CA VAL A 64 2.87 -12.25 8.38
C VAL A 64 2.46 -12.92 9.68
N GLU A 65 1.84 -12.14 10.56
CA GLU A 65 1.27 -12.59 11.82
C GLU A 65 -0.25 -12.52 11.72
N ILE A 66 -0.94 -13.64 12.00
CA ILE A 66 -2.40 -13.64 12.08
C ILE A 66 -2.79 -13.14 13.47
N LEU A 67 -3.62 -12.12 13.52
CA LEU A 67 -4.09 -11.51 14.75
C LEU A 67 -5.52 -11.97 15.09
N PRO A 68 -5.94 -11.86 16.36
CA PRO A 68 -7.33 -12.09 16.72
C PRO A 68 -8.29 -11.27 15.85
N ALA A 69 -9.35 -11.91 15.37
CA ALA A 69 -10.38 -11.23 14.56
C ALA A 69 -11.06 -10.12 15.38
N THR A 70 -11.46 -9.06 14.71
CA THR A 70 -12.29 -7.99 15.29
C THR A 70 -13.60 -7.93 14.54
N ASP A 71 -14.72 -8.03 15.25
CA ASP A 71 -16.07 -8.06 14.66
C ASP A 71 -16.22 -9.15 13.57
N GLY A 72 -15.61 -10.31 13.79
CA GLY A 72 -15.60 -11.42 12.85
C GLY A 72 -14.73 -11.24 11.60
N ARG A 73 -14.02 -10.11 11.49
CA ARG A 73 -13.15 -9.79 10.33
C ARG A 73 -11.73 -10.27 10.58
N LYS A 74 -11.12 -10.92 9.56
CA LYS A 74 -9.72 -11.37 9.59
C LYS A 74 -8.81 -10.16 9.75
N ARG A 75 -7.85 -10.26 10.68
CA ARG A 75 -6.78 -9.27 10.89
C ARG A 75 -5.44 -9.94 10.76
N PHE A 76 -4.49 -9.22 10.19
CA PHE A 76 -3.12 -9.70 10.07
C PHE A 76 -2.14 -8.52 10.09
N ARG A 77 -0.91 -8.81 10.49
CA ARG A 77 0.20 -7.85 10.50
C ARG A 77 1.25 -8.29 9.50
N GLU A 78 1.56 -7.42 8.55
CA GLU A 78 2.71 -7.57 7.66
C GLU A 78 3.95 -6.96 8.32
N VAL A 79 5.03 -7.72 8.34
CA VAL A 79 6.35 -7.26 8.80
C VAL A 79 7.26 -7.08 7.60
N SER A 80 7.86 -5.91 7.46
CA SER A 80 8.77 -5.53 6.37
C SER A 80 10.13 -5.08 6.91
N GLY A 81 11.02 -4.66 6.01
CA GLY A 81 12.29 -4.02 6.38
C GLY A 81 12.14 -2.62 6.98
N HIS A 82 10.97 -2.00 6.79
CA HIS A 82 10.69 -0.61 7.20
C HIS A 82 9.69 -0.52 8.37
N GLY A 83 9.33 -1.65 8.95
CA GLY A 83 8.38 -1.72 10.06
C GLY A 83 7.26 -2.72 9.81
N SER A 84 6.20 -2.60 10.59
CA SER A 84 5.03 -3.45 10.48
C SER A 84 3.76 -2.64 10.28
N ILE A 85 2.79 -3.22 9.57
CA ILE A 85 1.48 -2.62 9.30
C ILE A 85 0.42 -3.66 9.62
N THR A 86 -0.57 -3.28 10.43
CA THR A 86 -1.73 -4.13 10.71
C THR A 86 -2.84 -3.81 9.73
N PHE A 87 -3.43 -4.86 9.15
CA PHE A 87 -4.56 -4.79 8.23
C PHE A 87 -5.77 -5.52 8.79
N VAL A 88 -6.96 -5.06 8.41
CA VAL A 88 -8.22 -5.77 8.57
C VAL A 88 -8.84 -6.00 7.20
N VAL A 89 -9.41 -7.18 7.00
CA VAL A 89 -10.22 -7.50 5.81
C VAL A 89 -11.61 -6.89 6.01
N GLU A 90 -11.92 -5.85 5.27
CA GLU A 90 -13.20 -5.13 5.35
C GLU A 90 -14.33 -5.89 4.67
N SER A 91 -14.06 -6.38 3.46
CA SER A 91 -15.02 -7.17 2.69
C SER A 91 -14.33 -8.10 1.70
N THR A 92 -15.05 -9.16 1.33
CA THR A 92 -14.58 -10.18 0.41
C THR A 92 -15.75 -10.64 -0.47
N GLU A 93 -15.57 -10.55 -1.79
CA GLU A 93 -16.44 -11.17 -2.79
C GLU A 93 -15.60 -12.20 -3.55
N PRO A 94 -15.81 -13.51 -3.36
CA PRO A 94 -14.97 -14.55 -3.95
C PRO A 94 -14.76 -14.36 -5.46
N ASN A 95 -13.49 -14.42 -5.88
CA ASN A 95 -13.05 -14.32 -7.27
C ASN A 95 -13.35 -12.97 -7.95
N LYS A 96 -13.83 -11.95 -7.20
CA LYS A 96 -14.22 -10.64 -7.72
C LYS A 96 -13.52 -9.48 -7.01
N ARG A 97 -13.62 -9.46 -5.69
CA ARG A 97 -13.15 -8.30 -4.92
C ARG A 97 -12.64 -8.67 -3.54
N LEU A 98 -11.55 -8.04 -3.14
CA LEU A 98 -11.07 -8.00 -1.77
C LEU A 98 -10.87 -6.54 -1.37
N VAL A 99 -11.29 -6.16 -0.16
CA VAL A 99 -11.01 -4.85 0.41
C VAL A 99 -10.29 -5.04 1.75
N THR A 100 -9.13 -4.41 1.88
CA THR A 100 -8.38 -4.37 3.13
C THR A 100 -8.20 -2.93 3.59
N ARG A 101 -8.13 -2.70 4.89
CA ARG A 101 -7.87 -1.39 5.50
C ARG A 101 -6.71 -1.48 6.48
N ILE A 102 -5.91 -0.43 6.53
CA ILE A 102 -4.90 -0.28 7.58
C ILE A 102 -5.60 -0.07 8.92
N ASP A 103 -5.36 -0.97 9.87
CA ASP A 103 -5.96 -0.98 11.21
C ASP A 103 -4.88 -0.71 12.28
N ASP A 104 -4.15 0.39 12.09
CA ASP A 104 -3.09 0.83 12.99
C ASP A 104 -3.11 2.36 13.13
N LYS A 105 -3.68 2.83 14.24
CA LYS A 105 -3.81 4.26 14.53
C LYS A 105 -2.50 4.94 14.94
N SER A 106 -1.44 4.17 15.18
CA SER A 106 -0.12 4.71 15.53
C SER A 106 0.68 5.16 14.31
N LEU A 107 0.27 4.75 13.10
CA LEU A 107 0.94 5.09 11.87
C LEU A 107 0.60 6.53 11.41
N PRO A 108 1.54 7.23 10.77
CA PRO A 108 1.30 8.57 10.21
C PRO A 108 0.49 8.56 8.92
N PHE A 109 0.00 7.40 8.52
CA PHE A 109 -0.81 7.15 7.31
C PHE A 109 -1.84 6.06 7.58
N GLY A 110 -2.86 5.98 6.72
CA GLY A 110 -3.93 4.99 6.74
C GLY A 110 -4.57 4.84 5.37
N GLY A 111 -5.72 4.17 5.32
CA GLY A 111 -6.51 4.03 4.11
C GLY A 111 -6.92 2.61 3.81
N THR A 112 -7.57 2.45 2.65
CA THR A 112 -8.11 1.19 2.13
C THR A 112 -7.44 0.80 0.81
N TRP A 113 -7.28 -0.50 0.63
CA TRP A 113 -6.85 -1.10 -0.63
C TRP A 113 -7.98 -1.97 -1.16
N THR A 114 -8.43 -1.69 -2.38
CA THR A 114 -9.43 -2.48 -3.11
C THR A 114 -8.75 -3.22 -4.23
N TYR A 115 -8.97 -4.52 -4.28
CA TYR A 115 -8.47 -5.44 -5.31
C TYR A 115 -9.67 -5.91 -6.11
N ASP A 116 -9.78 -5.48 -7.36
CA ASP A 116 -10.85 -5.89 -8.28
C ASP A 116 -10.29 -6.86 -9.33
N LEU A 117 -10.95 -8.03 -9.48
CA LEU A 117 -10.61 -9.04 -10.46
C LEU A 117 -11.68 -9.07 -11.57
N SER A 118 -11.22 -8.93 -12.80
CA SER A 118 -12.08 -8.97 -13.99
C SER A 118 -11.55 -9.99 -14.98
N PRO A 119 -12.30 -11.09 -15.24
CA PRO A 119 -11.91 -12.04 -16.28
C PRO A 119 -11.96 -11.36 -17.66
N THR A 120 -10.92 -11.57 -18.47
CA THR A 120 -10.78 -10.97 -19.81
C THR A 120 -10.81 -11.99 -20.93
N GLY A 121 -11.28 -13.22 -20.66
CA GLY A 121 -11.33 -14.34 -21.60
C GLY A 121 -10.01 -15.12 -21.70
N ALA A 122 -10.04 -16.27 -22.36
CA ALA A 122 -8.88 -17.13 -22.61
C ALA A 122 -8.02 -17.45 -21.35
N GLY A 123 -8.65 -17.65 -20.18
CA GLY A 123 -7.95 -17.96 -18.94
C GLY A 123 -7.11 -16.79 -18.39
N ARG A 124 -7.44 -15.56 -18.75
CA ARG A 124 -6.76 -14.35 -18.30
C ARG A 124 -7.64 -13.54 -17.35
N THR A 125 -7.01 -12.85 -16.43
CA THR A 125 -7.69 -11.97 -15.47
C THR A 125 -6.91 -10.67 -15.31
N THR A 126 -7.61 -9.55 -15.35
CA THR A 126 -7.09 -8.25 -14.94
C THR A 126 -7.30 -8.08 -13.45
N LEU A 127 -6.23 -7.84 -12.72
CA LEU A 127 -6.24 -7.37 -11.34
C LEU A 127 -6.02 -5.87 -11.34
N ARG A 128 -7.00 -5.12 -10.87
CA ARG A 128 -6.88 -3.68 -10.57
C ARG A 128 -6.76 -3.50 -9.06
N ILE A 129 -5.78 -2.71 -8.65
CA ILE A 129 -5.62 -2.30 -7.26
C ILE A 129 -5.89 -0.81 -7.19
N THR A 130 -6.75 -0.41 -6.26
CA THR A 130 -7.03 1.00 -5.94
C THR A 130 -6.71 1.24 -4.48
N GLU A 131 -5.89 2.25 -4.21
CA GLU A 131 -5.60 2.76 -2.89
C GLU A 131 -6.35 4.08 -2.68
N ASP A 132 -7.22 4.11 -1.68
CA ASP A 132 -7.78 5.32 -1.11
C ASP A 132 -6.99 5.60 0.19
N GLY A 133 -5.88 6.32 0.03
CA GLY A 133 -4.89 6.53 1.07
C GLY A 133 -5.11 7.83 1.84
N GLU A 134 -4.61 7.86 3.07
CA GLU A 134 -4.60 9.03 3.95
C GLU A 134 -3.19 9.20 4.52
N VAL A 135 -2.65 10.43 4.46
CA VAL A 135 -1.35 10.77 5.07
C VAL A 135 -1.57 11.90 6.07
N TYR A 136 -1.45 11.59 7.37
CA TYR A 136 -1.81 12.53 8.44
C TYR A 136 -0.70 13.55 8.73
N ASN A 137 0.56 13.13 8.61
CA ASN A 137 1.71 13.99 8.87
C ASN A 137 2.04 14.88 7.65
N PRO A 138 2.16 16.21 7.77
CA PRO A 138 2.43 17.11 6.65
C PRO A 138 3.78 16.87 5.96
N ILE A 139 4.83 16.49 6.69
CA ILE A 139 6.13 16.16 6.09
C ILE A 139 6.00 14.89 5.24
N PHE A 140 5.31 13.87 5.75
CA PHE A 140 5.05 12.65 4.99
C PHE A 140 4.19 12.93 3.75
N ARG A 141 3.22 13.85 3.81
CA ARG A 141 2.44 14.29 2.62
C ARG A 141 3.34 14.86 1.54
N PHE A 142 4.26 15.76 1.93
CA PHE A 142 5.23 16.33 0.99
C PHE A 142 6.11 15.23 0.36
N VAL A 143 6.69 14.36 1.17
CA VAL A 143 7.57 13.27 0.71
C VAL A 143 6.80 12.29 -0.18
N SER A 144 5.60 11.85 0.22
CA SER A 144 4.77 10.94 -0.58
C SER A 144 4.39 11.54 -1.92
N ARG A 145 4.08 12.85 -1.96
CA ARG A 145 3.66 13.54 -3.19
C ARG A 145 4.79 13.76 -4.18
N PHE A 146 5.97 14.19 -3.71
CA PHE A 146 7.03 14.72 -4.58
C PHE A 146 8.27 13.83 -4.69
N VAL A 147 8.46 12.90 -3.76
CA VAL A 147 9.65 12.04 -3.72
C VAL A 147 9.31 10.58 -4.02
N MET A 148 8.31 10.01 -3.36
CA MET A 148 8.00 8.58 -3.46
C MET A 148 6.99 8.27 -4.58
N GLY A 149 6.02 9.16 -4.82
CA GLY A 149 4.83 8.86 -5.62
C GLY A 149 3.83 7.99 -4.83
N TYR A 150 2.57 7.96 -5.29
CA TYR A 150 1.52 7.17 -4.62
C TYR A 150 1.34 5.77 -5.21
N ASP A 151 1.92 5.48 -6.39
CA ASP A 151 1.67 4.25 -7.14
C ASP A 151 2.80 3.20 -7.04
N GLY A 152 3.91 3.54 -6.40
CA GLY A 152 5.09 2.68 -6.31
C GLY A 152 4.79 1.31 -5.66
N THR A 153 4.04 1.31 -4.55
CA THR A 153 3.66 0.08 -3.83
C THR A 153 2.72 -0.78 -4.67
N ILE A 154 1.76 -0.16 -5.38
CA ILE A 154 0.83 -0.86 -6.29
C ILE A 154 1.60 -1.53 -7.43
N LYS A 155 2.54 -0.81 -8.06
CA LYS A 155 3.37 -1.35 -9.15
C LYS A 155 4.21 -2.54 -8.69
N THR A 156 4.82 -2.44 -7.52
CA THR A 156 5.60 -3.54 -6.93
C THR A 156 4.71 -4.76 -6.66
N TYR A 157 3.53 -4.54 -6.07
CA TYR A 157 2.58 -5.63 -5.81
C TYR A 157 2.16 -6.36 -7.10
N LEU A 158 1.76 -5.62 -8.13
CA LEU A 158 1.37 -6.18 -9.42
C LEU A 158 2.52 -6.93 -10.10
N ALA A 159 3.75 -6.42 -10.01
CA ALA A 159 4.94 -7.09 -10.52
C ALA A 159 5.20 -8.42 -9.78
N ASP A 160 5.04 -8.45 -8.46
CA ASP A 160 5.22 -9.66 -7.65
C ASP A 160 4.14 -10.72 -7.96
N VAL A 161 2.86 -10.29 -8.15
CA VAL A 161 1.80 -11.18 -8.66
C VAL A 161 2.21 -11.77 -10.01
N GLY A 162 2.69 -10.94 -10.95
CA GLY A 162 3.13 -11.39 -12.27
C GLY A 162 4.24 -12.45 -12.22
N LYS A 163 5.23 -12.28 -11.36
CA LYS A 163 6.29 -13.30 -11.15
C LYS A 163 5.74 -14.62 -10.61
N ARG A 164 4.64 -14.59 -9.88
CA ARG A 164 4.05 -15.77 -9.22
C ARG A 164 3.09 -16.55 -10.12
N VAL A 165 2.34 -15.86 -10.99
CA VAL A 165 1.30 -16.50 -11.82
C VAL A 165 1.67 -16.60 -13.31
N GLY A 166 2.82 -16.05 -13.73
CA GLY A 166 3.36 -16.16 -15.07
C GLY A 166 2.94 -15.03 -15.99
#